data_b1fd7fc5e4607610891e05d26ae2c5fe
#
_entry.id   b1fd7fc5e4607610891e05d26ae2c5fe
#
_cell.length_a   1.000
_cell.length_b   1.000
_cell.length_c   1.000
_cell.angle_alpha   90.00
_cell.angle_beta   90.00
_cell.angle_gamma   90.00
#
_symmetry.space_group_name_H-M   'P 1'
#
loop_
_entity.id
_entity.type
_entity.pdbx_description
1 polymer ?
#
loop_
_entity_poly.entity_id
_entity_poly.type
_entity_poly.pdbx_seq_one_letter_code
_entity_poly.pdbx_strand_id
1 'polypeptide(L)'
;ASSDVVVVEAAGGLFSPIGESTLGVDLARDFGFPIVIVDSTRLGAIGRTLATVRAARAEGLVVAASVLSEVSPPPDDEGPAGTRAITRLALAEIARRLPGVPVTFLPHGG
;
A
#
# COMPACT_ATOMS: atom_id res chain seq x y z
N ALA A 1 0.22 -20.74 -21.48
CA ALA A 1 1.05 -19.57 -21.79
C ALA A 1 2.06 -19.33 -20.69
N SER A 2 3.25 -18.97 -21.05
CA SER A 2 4.26 -18.58 -20.11
C SER A 2 4.14 -17.08 -19.83
N SER A 3 4.28 -16.71 -18.56
CA SER A 3 4.34 -15.31 -18.13
C SER A 3 5.59 -15.13 -17.30
N ASP A 4 6.30 -14.03 -17.54
CA ASP A 4 7.50 -13.70 -16.77
C ASP A 4 7.15 -13.18 -15.37
N VAL A 5 5.97 -12.56 -15.22
CA VAL A 5 5.51 -11.97 -13.98
C VAL A 5 4.03 -12.30 -13.78
N VAL A 6 3.68 -12.70 -12.58
CA VAL A 6 2.29 -12.91 -12.18
C VAL A 6 2.00 -12.01 -10.99
N VAL A 7 0.96 -11.20 -11.10
CA VAL A 7 0.49 -10.33 -10.03
C VAL A 7 -0.88 -10.81 -9.57
N VAL A 8 -1.03 -11.02 -8.28
CA VAL A 8 -2.29 -11.42 -7.67
C VAL A 8 -2.78 -10.25 -6.82
N GLU A 9 -3.99 -9.80 -7.10
CA GLU A 9 -4.61 -8.71 -6.35
C GLU A 9 -5.73 -9.27 -5.47
N ALA A 10 -5.72 -8.88 -4.20
CA ALA A 10 -6.78 -9.21 -3.27
C ALA A 10 -7.74 -8.03 -3.16
N ALA A 11 -9.02 -8.32 -3.07
CA ALA A 11 -10.04 -7.31 -2.85
C ALA A 11 -10.12 -6.98 -1.36
N GLY A 12 -10.11 -5.69 -1.04
CA GLY A 12 -10.18 -5.22 0.34
C GLY A 12 -8.83 -5.23 1.04
N GLY A 13 -8.86 -5.13 2.33
CA GLY A 13 -7.65 -5.09 3.14
C GLY A 13 -7.13 -6.47 3.52
N LEU A 14 -6.01 -6.46 4.24
CA LEU A 14 -5.32 -7.69 4.66
C LEU A 14 -6.23 -8.62 5.47
N PHE A 15 -7.11 -8.07 6.27
CA PHE A 15 -8.03 -8.85 7.10
C PHE A 15 -9.45 -8.89 6.55
N SER A 16 -9.66 -8.51 5.30
CA SER A 16 -10.97 -8.64 4.67
C SER A 16 -11.36 -10.10 4.49
N PRO A 17 -12.58 -10.47 4.84
CA PRO A 17 -13.08 -11.81 4.57
C PRO A 17 -13.18 -12.07 3.06
N ILE A 18 -12.62 -13.18 2.63
CA ILE A 18 -12.71 -13.63 1.23
C ILE A 18 -13.39 -15.00 1.13
N GLY A 19 -13.81 -15.54 2.24
CA GLY A 19 -14.53 -16.78 2.34
C GLY A 19 -15.11 -16.89 3.74
N GLU A 20 -15.78 -17.98 4.02
CA GLU A 20 -16.46 -18.18 5.29
C GLU A 20 -15.50 -18.13 6.48
N SER A 21 -14.29 -18.67 6.30
CA SER A 21 -13.28 -18.70 7.36
C SER A 21 -11.90 -18.25 6.87
N THR A 22 -11.83 -17.55 5.74
CA THR A 22 -10.58 -17.15 5.10
C THR A 22 -10.53 -15.64 4.96
N LEU A 23 -9.41 -15.05 5.37
CA LEU A 23 -9.12 -13.63 5.21
C LEU A 23 -8.10 -13.44 4.09
N GLY A 24 -7.97 -12.21 3.61
CA GLY A 24 -6.96 -11.88 2.60
C GLY A 24 -5.54 -12.27 3.01
N VAL A 25 -5.20 -12.12 4.28
CA VAL A 25 -3.88 -12.51 4.80
C VAL A 25 -3.62 -14.00 4.66
N ASP A 26 -4.64 -14.83 4.81
CA ASP A 26 -4.49 -16.28 4.66
C ASP A 26 -4.14 -16.64 3.22
N LEU A 27 -4.79 -15.98 2.25
CA LEU A 27 -4.49 -16.17 0.85
C LEU A 27 -3.06 -15.72 0.53
N ALA A 28 -2.65 -14.56 1.03
CA ALA A 28 -1.30 -14.07 0.82
C ALA A 28 -0.25 -15.03 1.38
N ARG A 29 -0.53 -15.59 2.55
CA ARG A 29 0.38 -16.57 3.17
C ARG A 29 0.45 -17.85 2.34
N ASP A 30 -0.67 -18.31 1.82
CA ASP A 30 -0.73 -19.52 1.00
C ASP A 30 0.05 -19.36 -0.30
N PHE A 31 0.00 -18.20 -0.94
CA PHE A 31 0.82 -17.93 -2.11
C PHE A 31 2.31 -17.86 -1.79
N GLY A 32 2.66 -17.36 -0.61
CA GLY A 32 4.06 -17.23 -0.20
C GLY A 32 4.85 -16.17 -0.95
N PHE A 33 4.21 -15.30 -1.69
CA PHE A 33 4.86 -14.23 -2.44
C PHE A 33 5.09 -13.00 -1.56
N PRO A 34 6.15 -12.23 -1.83
CA PRO A 34 6.26 -10.90 -1.26
C PRO A 34 5.06 -10.05 -1.65
N ILE A 35 4.62 -9.19 -0.76
CA ILE A 35 3.45 -8.36 -1.01
C ILE A 35 3.83 -6.90 -1.22
N VAL A 36 3.03 -6.20 -2.01
CA VAL A 36 3.06 -4.76 -2.16
C VAL A 36 1.79 -4.21 -1.52
N ILE A 37 1.98 -3.26 -0.62
CA ILE A 37 0.85 -2.62 0.07
C ILE A 37 0.52 -1.34 -0.68
N VAL A 38 -0.73 -1.22 -1.12
CA VAL A 38 -1.22 -0.06 -1.84
C VAL A 38 -2.32 0.60 -1.04
N ASP A 39 -2.19 1.89 -0.77
CA ASP A 39 -3.23 2.68 -0.14
C ASP A 39 -3.44 3.96 -0.94
N SER A 40 -4.55 4.62 -0.68
CA SER A 40 -4.84 5.90 -1.31
C SER A 40 -4.10 7.04 -0.62
N THR A 41 -4.03 8.18 -1.30
CA THR A 41 -3.44 9.40 -0.73
C THR A 41 -4.38 10.13 0.23
N ARG A 42 -5.55 9.57 0.52
CA ARG A 42 -6.53 10.21 1.42
C ARG A 42 -5.98 10.37 2.82
N LEU A 43 -6.59 11.29 3.55
CA LEU A 43 -6.23 11.55 4.94
C LEU A 43 -6.15 10.25 5.75
N GLY A 44 -5.11 10.13 6.55
CA GLY A 44 -4.86 8.93 7.34
C GLY A 44 -3.93 7.92 6.68
N ALA A 45 -3.40 8.22 5.50
CA ALA A 45 -2.54 7.31 4.75
C ALA A 45 -1.32 6.83 5.53
N ILE A 46 -0.69 7.71 6.31
CA ILE A 46 0.48 7.33 7.12
C ILE A 46 0.10 6.24 8.11
N GLY A 47 -0.94 6.49 8.91
CA GLY A 47 -1.39 5.54 9.93
C GLY A 47 -1.85 4.22 9.33
N ARG A 48 -2.62 4.27 8.25
CA ARG A 48 -3.09 3.04 7.58
C ARG A 48 -1.94 2.22 7.04
N THR A 49 -0.99 2.87 6.37
CA THR A 49 0.18 2.18 5.80
C THR A 49 1.03 1.53 6.87
N LEU A 50 1.35 2.27 7.94
CA LEU A 50 2.15 1.72 9.03
C LEU A 50 1.45 0.56 9.73
N ALA A 51 0.14 0.68 9.96
CA ALA A 51 -0.64 -0.39 10.58
C ALA A 51 -0.65 -1.64 9.71
N THR A 52 -0.88 -1.48 8.40
CA THR A 52 -0.92 -2.61 7.47
C THR A 52 0.43 -3.31 7.35
N VAL A 53 1.52 -2.54 7.26
CA VAL A 53 2.87 -3.13 7.20
C VAL A 53 3.17 -3.91 8.48
N ARG A 54 2.85 -3.35 9.63
CA ARG A 54 3.07 -4.04 10.92
C ARG A 54 2.24 -5.32 11.02
N ALA A 55 0.98 -5.25 10.61
CA ALA A 55 0.10 -6.41 10.61
C ALA A 55 0.63 -7.50 9.67
N ALA A 56 1.03 -7.12 8.46
CA ALA A 56 1.58 -8.07 7.49
C ALA A 56 2.82 -8.78 8.05
N ARG A 57 3.73 -8.02 8.63
CA ARG A 57 4.94 -8.59 9.22
C ARG A 57 4.64 -9.50 10.40
N ALA A 58 3.68 -9.13 11.24
CA ALA A 58 3.26 -9.96 12.36
C ALA A 58 2.67 -11.30 11.90
N GLU A 59 2.08 -11.31 10.70
CA GLU A 59 1.51 -12.51 10.09
C GLU A 59 2.54 -13.30 9.27
N GLY A 60 3.80 -12.90 9.31
CA GLY A 60 4.88 -13.61 8.62
C GLY A 60 5.06 -13.27 7.14
N LEU A 61 4.41 -12.21 6.67
CA LEU A 61 4.53 -11.81 5.27
C LEU A 61 5.76 -10.90 5.06
N VAL A 62 6.33 -10.99 3.86
CA VAL A 62 7.40 -10.09 3.44
C VAL A 62 6.79 -8.93 2.67
N VAL A 63 7.01 -7.72 3.14
CA VAL A 63 6.54 -6.51 2.47
C VAL A 63 7.64 -6.00 1.56
N ALA A 64 7.40 -6.08 0.25
CA ALA A 64 8.39 -5.71 -0.77
C ALA A 64 8.39 -4.21 -1.03
N ALA A 65 7.23 -3.56 -0.93
CA ALA A 65 7.10 -2.13 -1.21
C ALA A 65 5.77 -1.60 -0.66
N SER A 66 5.69 -0.29 -0.55
CA SER A 66 4.47 0.44 -0.21
C SER A 66 4.23 1.51 -1.26
N VAL A 67 2.99 1.66 -1.68
CA VAL A 67 2.58 2.61 -2.72
C VAL A 67 1.42 3.44 -2.21
N LEU A 68 1.52 4.75 -2.37
CA LEU A 68 0.36 5.64 -2.24
C LEU A 68 -0.14 6.00 -3.63
N SER A 69 -1.38 5.69 -3.89
CA SER A 69 -2.01 5.87 -5.20
C SER A 69 -3.09 6.96 -5.15
N GLU A 70 -3.00 7.93 -6.03
CA GLU A 70 -4.07 8.91 -6.21
C GLU A 70 -5.25 8.24 -6.93
N VAL A 71 -6.40 8.20 -6.27
CA VAL A 71 -7.61 7.61 -6.84
C VAL A 71 -8.43 8.62 -7.66
N SER A 72 -8.11 9.89 -7.55
CA SER A 72 -8.74 10.98 -8.30
C SER A 72 -7.74 12.13 -8.46
N PRO A 73 -7.93 13.03 -9.46
CA PRO A 73 -7.04 14.16 -9.61
C PRO A 73 -7.06 15.03 -8.35
N PRO A 74 -5.92 15.63 -7.95
CA PRO A 74 -5.91 16.54 -6.82
C PRO A 74 -6.70 17.81 -7.15
N PRO A 75 -7.51 18.33 -6.20
CA PRO A 75 -8.28 19.55 -6.46
C PRO A 75 -7.41 20.80 -6.60
N ASP A 76 -6.25 20.80 -5.95
CA ASP A 76 -5.31 21.91 -5.94
C ASP A 76 -3.92 21.34 -5.69
N ASP A 77 -2.99 21.66 -6.57
CA ASP A 77 -1.62 21.15 -6.48
C ASP A 77 -0.61 22.28 -6.32
N GLU A 78 -1.07 23.48 -6.01
CA GLU A 78 -0.23 24.66 -5.95
C GLU A 78 0.32 24.90 -4.55
N GLY A 79 1.63 25.07 -4.45
CA GLY A 79 2.29 25.55 -3.24
C GLY A 79 2.47 24.51 -2.15
N PRO A 80 3.03 24.94 -1.00
CA PRO A 80 3.37 24.02 0.10
C PRO A 80 2.18 23.46 0.83
N ALA A 81 1.00 24.06 0.69
CA ALA A 81 -0.25 23.55 1.27
C ALA A 81 -1.05 22.72 0.27
N GLY A 82 -0.55 22.56 -0.95
CA GLY A 82 -1.24 21.79 -1.98
C GLY A 82 -1.29 20.29 -1.65
N THR A 83 -2.25 19.61 -2.25
CA THR A 83 -2.50 18.19 -1.98
C THR A 83 -1.28 17.32 -2.24
N ARG A 84 -0.57 17.54 -3.34
CA ARG A 84 0.61 16.74 -3.66
C ARG A 84 1.80 17.07 -2.77
N ALA A 85 1.92 18.32 -2.30
CA ALA A 85 2.94 18.65 -1.31
C ALA A 85 2.71 17.89 -0.01
N ILE A 86 1.46 17.80 0.44
CA ILE A 86 1.09 17.03 1.62
C ILE A 86 1.38 15.54 1.39
N THR A 87 1.08 15.03 0.22
CA THR A 87 1.38 13.62 -0.14
C THR A 87 2.88 13.36 -0.09
N ARG A 88 3.73 14.27 -0.58
CA ARG A 88 5.18 14.11 -0.50
C ARG A 88 5.68 14.05 0.93
N LEU A 89 5.11 14.87 1.82
CA LEU A 89 5.43 14.81 3.25
C LEU A 89 5.02 13.48 3.86
N ALA A 90 3.87 12.97 3.47
CA ALA A 90 3.40 11.65 3.93
C ALA A 90 4.34 10.53 3.47
N LEU A 91 4.76 10.56 2.21
CA LEU A 91 5.71 9.58 1.68
C LEU A 91 7.03 9.60 2.44
N ALA A 92 7.56 10.79 2.70
CA ALA A 92 8.80 10.94 3.46
C ALA A 92 8.66 10.39 4.88
N GLU A 93 7.53 10.65 5.53
CA GLU A 93 7.27 10.15 6.87
C GLU A 93 7.17 8.63 6.91
N ILE A 94 6.46 8.05 5.96
CA ILE A 94 6.35 6.59 5.84
C ILE A 94 7.75 5.99 5.61
N ALA A 95 8.51 6.54 4.68
CA ALA A 95 9.85 6.05 4.38
C ALA A 95 10.77 6.09 5.59
N ARG A 96 10.69 7.16 6.37
CA ARG A 96 11.50 7.31 7.59
C ARG A 96 11.18 6.23 8.62
N ARG A 97 9.93 5.82 8.69
CA ARG A 97 9.46 4.85 9.69
C ARG A 97 9.57 3.40 9.22
N LEU A 98 9.80 3.18 7.94
CA LEU A 98 9.90 1.84 7.35
C LEU A 98 11.24 1.69 6.61
N PRO A 99 12.37 1.75 7.33
CA PRO A 99 13.68 1.58 6.67
C PRO A 99 13.73 0.22 5.98
N GLY A 100 14.27 0.21 4.77
CA GLY A 100 14.37 -1.01 3.97
C GLY A 100 13.14 -1.33 3.14
N VAL A 101 12.05 -0.57 3.26
CA VAL A 101 10.86 -0.74 2.43
C VAL A 101 10.79 0.41 1.44
N PRO A 102 10.90 0.15 0.12
CA PRO A 102 10.68 1.20 -0.87
C PRO A 102 9.27 1.78 -0.75
N VAL A 103 9.17 3.09 -0.77
CA VAL A 103 7.90 3.81 -0.72
C VAL A 103 7.81 4.68 -1.96
N THR A 104 6.70 4.56 -2.69
CA THR A 104 6.52 5.29 -3.93
C THR A 104 5.12 5.86 -4.06
N PHE A 105 4.96 6.75 -5.03
CA PHE A 105 3.73 7.45 -5.32
C PHE A 105 3.29 7.16 -6.75
N LEU A 106 2.03 6.84 -6.92
CA LEU A 106 1.41 6.65 -8.22
C LEU A 106 0.38 7.76 -8.43
N PRO A 107 0.65 8.72 -9.33
CA PRO A 107 -0.30 9.80 -9.59
C PRO A 107 -1.51 9.29 -10.35
N HIS A 108 -2.64 10.02 -10.23
CA HIS A 108 -3.85 9.72 -10.99
C HIS A 108 -3.56 9.81 -12.49
N GLY A 109 -3.99 8.80 -13.21
CA GLY A 109 -3.79 8.73 -14.67
C GLY A 109 -2.38 8.32 -15.08
N GLY A 110 -1.51 8.11 -14.11
CA GLY A 110 -0.12 7.73 -14.35
C GLY A 110 0.13 6.29 -13.97
#